data_66d08da536db30675cea02e4fd52b962
#
_entry.id   66d08da536db30675cea02e4fd52b962
#
_cell.length_a   1.000
_cell.length_b   1.000
_cell.length_c   1.000
_cell.angle_alpha   90.00
_cell.angle_beta   90.00
_cell.angle_gamma   90.00
#
_symmetry.space_group_name_H-M   'P 1'
#
loop_
_entity.id
_entity.type
_entity.pdbx_description
1 polymer ?
#
loop_
_entity_poly.entity_id
_entity_poly.type
_entity_poly.pdbx_seq_one_letter_code
_entity_poly.pdbx_strand_id
1 'polypeptide(L)' 'MAILNPRAQITLVLAQIQREYSKGMEFFLEDLSTVQNCVSYSNYQTFFNLLRNNADLMKLVMRVGTVSGKNKYKRK' A
#
# COMPACT_ATOMS: atom_id res chain seq x y z
N MET A 1 13.41 4.63 17.10
CA MET A 1 13.49 4.81 15.67
C MET A 1 12.50 5.89 15.21
N ALA A 2 12.97 6.79 14.40
CA ALA A 2 12.07 7.82 13.86
C ALA A 2 11.06 7.18 12.91
N ILE A 3 9.80 7.56 13.07
CA ILE A 3 8.76 7.12 12.16
C ILE A 3 8.80 8.04 10.95
N LEU A 4 8.88 7.45 9.75
CA LEU A 4 8.83 8.21 8.53
C LEU A 4 7.47 8.90 8.43
N ASN A 5 7.46 10.11 7.84
CA ASN A 5 6.16 10.74 7.63
C ASN A 5 5.34 9.90 6.65
N PRO A 6 3.99 10.02 6.69
CA PRO A 6 3.15 9.17 5.85
C PRO A 6 3.44 9.27 4.36
N ARG A 7 3.81 10.45 3.86
CA ARG A 7 4.09 10.61 2.43
C ARG A 7 5.34 9.85 2.00
N ALA A 8 6.38 9.90 2.81
CA ALA A 8 7.60 9.15 2.51
C ALA A 8 7.34 7.65 2.52
N GLN A 9 6.54 7.18 3.48
CA GLN A 9 6.19 5.78 3.56
C GLN A 9 5.35 5.34 2.36
N ILE A 10 4.41 6.18 1.93
CA ILE A 10 3.61 5.89 0.74
C ILE A 10 4.51 5.76 -0.49
N THR A 11 5.50 6.63 -0.63
CA THR A 11 6.45 6.56 -1.74
C THR A 11 7.17 5.20 -1.75
N LEU A 12 7.54 4.70 -0.58
CA LEU A 12 8.18 3.38 -0.47
C LEU A 12 7.23 2.25 -0.89
N VAL A 13 5.96 2.36 -0.51
CA VAL A 13 4.94 1.38 -0.91
C VAL A 13 4.79 1.36 -2.43
N LEU A 14 4.68 2.53 -3.04
CA LEU A 14 4.55 2.62 -4.50
C LEU A 14 5.76 2.03 -5.21
N ALA A 15 6.96 2.32 -4.71
CA ALA A 15 8.19 1.78 -5.28
C ALA A 15 8.23 0.26 -5.16
N GLN A 16 7.77 -0.30 -4.03
CA GLN A 16 7.71 -1.74 -3.85
C GLN A 16 6.76 -2.38 -4.86
N ILE A 17 5.59 -1.79 -5.05
CA ILE A 17 4.62 -2.31 -6.00
C ILE A 17 5.21 -2.34 -7.42
N GLN A 18 5.84 -1.24 -7.83
CA GLN A 18 6.44 -1.16 -9.16
C GLN A 18 7.56 -2.18 -9.35
N ARG A 19 8.33 -2.46 -8.29
CA ARG A 19 9.46 -3.37 -8.36
C ARG A 19 9.04 -4.84 -8.35
N GLU A 20 8.03 -5.18 -7.53
CA GLU A 20 7.71 -6.58 -7.26
C GLU A 20 6.53 -7.13 -8.05
N TYR A 21 5.68 -6.26 -8.60
CA TYR A 21 4.47 -6.69 -9.29
C TYR A 21 4.43 -6.15 -10.71
N SER A 22 4.28 -7.08 -11.65
CA SER A 22 4.12 -6.72 -13.07
C SER A 22 2.66 -6.40 -13.37
N LYS A 23 2.43 -5.75 -14.52
CA LYS A 23 1.08 -5.43 -14.95
C LYS A 23 0.21 -6.67 -14.98
N GLY A 24 -0.98 -6.56 -14.40
CA GLY A 24 -1.92 -7.66 -14.33
C GLY A 24 -1.82 -8.55 -13.10
N MET A 25 -0.74 -8.44 -12.33
CA MET A 25 -0.61 -9.22 -11.10
C MET A 25 -1.49 -8.68 -10.00
N GLU A 26 -2.08 -9.60 -9.24
CA GLU A 26 -2.93 -9.24 -8.08
C GLU A 26 -2.15 -9.44 -6.80
N PHE A 27 -2.48 -8.61 -5.79
CA PHE A 27 -1.82 -8.68 -4.50
C PHE A 27 -2.71 -8.06 -3.44
N PHE A 28 -2.41 -8.35 -2.17
CA PHE A 28 -3.09 -7.72 -1.05
C PHE A 28 -2.24 -6.56 -0.54
N LEU A 29 -2.85 -5.39 -0.41
CA LEU A 29 -2.13 -4.21 0.05
C LEU A 29 -1.51 -4.43 1.43
N GLU A 30 -2.23 -5.10 2.32
CA GLU A 30 -1.78 -5.35 3.67
C GLU A 30 -0.61 -6.33 3.76
N ASP A 31 -0.34 -7.09 2.69
CA ASP A 31 0.76 -8.07 2.68
C ASP A 31 2.10 -7.47 2.24
N LEU A 32 2.10 -6.21 1.78
CA LEU A 32 3.35 -5.55 1.40
C LEU A 32 4.22 -5.31 2.64
N SER A 33 5.51 -5.63 2.54
CA SER A 33 6.41 -5.44 3.68
C SER A 33 6.49 -4.00 4.12
N THR A 34 6.44 -3.06 3.18
CA THR A 34 6.46 -1.62 3.52
C THR A 34 5.20 -1.20 4.28
N VAL A 35 4.07 -1.84 4.03
CA VAL A 35 2.85 -1.59 4.79
C VAL A 35 2.93 -2.26 6.16
N GLN A 36 3.39 -3.51 6.21
CA GLN A 36 3.49 -4.27 7.46
C GLN A 36 4.46 -3.63 8.44
N ASN A 37 5.51 -3.00 7.95
CA ASN A 37 6.46 -2.31 8.81
C ASN A 37 5.82 -1.15 9.58
N CYS A 38 4.65 -0.68 9.17
CA CYS A 38 3.95 0.42 9.83
C CYS A 38 2.86 -0.03 10.79
N VAL A 39 2.55 -1.33 10.85
CA VAL A 39 1.40 -1.85 11.61
C VAL A 39 1.51 -1.53 13.11
N SER A 40 2.72 -1.56 13.65
CA SER A 40 2.94 -1.33 15.07
C SER A 40 3.06 0.16 15.43
N TYR A 41 3.01 1.05 14.45
CA TYR A 41 3.12 2.48 14.71
C TYR A 41 1.78 3.05 15.14
N SER A 42 1.82 4.01 16.06
CA SER A 42 0.59 4.63 16.57
C SER A 42 -0.18 5.40 15.50
N ASN A 43 0.49 5.83 14.43
CA ASN A 43 -0.14 6.57 13.33
C ASN A 43 -0.45 5.67 12.12
N TYR A 44 -0.45 4.35 12.31
CA TYR A 44 -0.69 3.42 11.20
C TYR A 44 -2.04 3.68 10.53
N GLN A 45 -3.07 3.94 11.31
CA GLN A 45 -4.42 4.17 10.76
C GLN A 45 -4.42 5.37 9.83
N THR A 46 -3.78 6.46 10.23
CA THR A 46 -3.66 7.66 9.39
C THR A 46 -2.89 7.35 8.11
N PHE A 47 -1.75 6.67 8.25
CA PHE A 47 -0.96 6.27 7.08
C PHE A 47 -1.78 5.41 6.12
N PHE A 48 -2.49 4.42 6.63
CA PHE A 48 -3.24 3.50 5.79
C PHE A 48 -4.39 4.21 5.06
N ASN A 49 -5.07 5.12 5.75
CA ASN A 49 -6.13 5.91 5.12
C ASN A 49 -5.58 6.80 3.99
N LEU A 50 -4.43 7.43 4.21
CA LEU A 50 -3.79 8.24 3.17
C LEU A 50 -3.36 7.38 1.99
N LEU A 51 -2.83 6.19 2.27
CA LEU A 51 -2.41 5.27 1.21
C LEU A 51 -3.59 4.86 0.34
N ARG A 52 -4.70 4.47 0.95
CA ARG A 52 -5.87 4.01 0.22
C ARG A 52 -6.48 5.10 -0.66
N ASN A 53 -6.31 6.36 -0.30
CA ASN A 53 -6.86 7.49 -1.04
C ASN A 53 -5.82 8.21 -1.89
N ASN A 54 -4.61 7.65 -2.01
CA ASN A 54 -3.53 8.28 -2.74
C ASN A 54 -3.78 8.19 -4.24
N ALA A 55 -3.71 9.34 -4.93
CA ALA A 55 -3.98 9.41 -6.36
C ALA A 55 -2.95 8.63 -7.18
N ASP A 56 -1.68 8.66 -6.76
CA ASP A 56 -0.63 7.93 -7.48
C ASP A 56 -0.82 6.42 -7.34
N LEU A 57 -1.28 5.95 -6.19
CA LEU A 57 -1.61 4.55 -6.02
C LEU A 57 -2.75 4.15 -6.96
N MET A 58 -3.78 4.98 -7.08
CA MET A 58 -4.91 4.70 -7.95
C MET A 58 -4.54 4.67 -9.43
N LYS A 59 -3.49 5.39 -9.81
CA LYS A 59 -2.96 5.34 -11.18
C LYS A 59 -2.15 4.07 -11.42
N LEU A 60 -1.51 3.56 -10.38
CA LEU A 60 -0.61 2.41 -10.47
C LEU A 60 -1.37 1.09 -10.41
N VAL A 61 -2.41 1.03 -9.59
CA VAL A 61 -3.19 -0.19 -9.34
C VAL A 61 -4.67 0.12 -9.34
N MET A 62 -5.48 -0.94 -9.48
CA MET A 62 -6.93 -0.81 -9.33
C MET A 62 -7.40 -1.75 -8.23
N ARG A 63 -8.38 -1.32 -7.45
CA ARG A 63 -8.97 -2.17 -6.43
C ARG A 63 -9.85 -3.22 -7.08
N VAL A 64 -9.57 -4.49 -6.75
CA VAL A 64 -10.36 -5.62 -7.26
C VAL A 64 -11.51 -5.95 -6.32
N GLY A 65 -11.27 -5.86 -5.02
CA GLY A 65 -12.27 -6.18 -4.03
C GLY A 65 -11.65 -6.40 -2.67
N THR A 66 -12.43 -7.00 -1.77
CA THR A 66 -11.97 -7.36 -0.43
C THR A 66 -12.14 -8.86 -0.24
N VAL A 67 -11.07 -9.52 0.20
CA VAL A 67 -11.07 -10.97 0.45
C VAL A 67 -10.57 -11.19 1.86
N SER A 68 -11.38 -11.85 2.69
CA SER A 68 -11.01 -12.16 4.08
C SER A 68 -10.57 -10.92 4.87
N GLY A 69 -11.21 -9.78 4.62
CA GLY A 69 -10.89 -8.53 5.30
C GLY A 69 -9.70 -7.78 4.76
N LYS A 70 -9.02 -8.31 3.74
CA LYS A 70 -7.87 -7.66 3.12
C LYS A 70 -8.24 -7.05 1.78
N ASN A 71 -7.65 -5.90 1.48
CA ASN A 71 -7.90 -5.19 0.23
C ASN A 71 -7.05 -5.79 -0.89
N LYS A 72 -7.71 -6.33 -1.91
CA LYS A 72 -7.04 -6.92 -3.06
C LYS A 72 -6.96 -5.91 -4.19
N TYR A 73 -5.75 -5.75 -4.72
CA TYR A 73 -5.48 -4.82 -5.81
C TYR A 73 -4.84 -5.55 -6.98
N LYS A 74 -4.95 -4.94 -8.15
CA LYS A 74 -4.35 -5.47 -9.38
C LYS A 74 -3.46 -4.39 -9.99
N ARG A 75 -2.26 -4.76 -10.39
CA ARG A 75 -1.32 -3.85 -11.04
C ARG A 75 -1.84 -3.48 -12.44
N LYS A 76 -1.97 -2.18 -12.69
CA LYS A 76 -2.38 -1.68 -14.01
C LYS A 76 -1.28 -1.82 -15.03
#